data_c7296ba70c462507beef4dc9fe1a0e42
#
_entry.id   c7296ba70c462507beef4dc9fe1a0e42
#
_cell.length_a   1.000
_cell.length_b   1.000
_cell.length_c   1.000
_cell.angle_alpha   90.00
_cell.angle_beta   90.00
_cell.angle_gamma   90.00
#
_symmetry.space_group_name_H-M   'P 1'
#
loop_
_entity.id
_entity.type
_entity.pdbx_description
1 polymer ?
#
loop_
_entity_poly.entity_id
_entity_poly.type
_entity_poly.pdbx_seq_one_letter_code
_entity_poly.pdbx_strand_id
1 'polypeptide(L)'
;MKKYSIALAFMAVSLGGFAQDVNKLINEKDVERLIKTLSADDMQGRGTFTPGIDKAATFIEGEFKQAGLQPLTGATGFRQNFKVYRTVPVETLVKLDGQAVPAENVTIAAGKAFTWNTNEDVQIIKISADQNFQTEYRKYMRSGKKTLIIVDPKFKAFYTRLHNYINSGVITTEPQPTDNPQQVVMVLGSYEGVKTFEVSFKDKTENPPIFNVAGMIPGKSKKDEYVVFSGHYDHLGIQPAMQGDSIANGADDDASGTTAMISLAKYYKKLNNNERTLIFVAFTAEEIGGYGARYFSKQLPPEKVVAMFNIEMIGKESKFGKNTAFITGYERSDFGKILQSNLQGTAFTFHPDPYPEQNLFYRSDNATLARLGVPAHTISTDQIDTDKLYHSVKDEYSSLDVANITATIRAIALSSRSIVAGKDTPARIPKLEER
;
A
#
# COMPACT_ATOMS: atom_id res chain seq x y z
N MET A 1 32.68 9.47 52.42
CA MET A 1 31.47 9.77 51.65
C MET A 1 31.78 10.65 50.42
N LYS A 2 32.59 10.18 49.47
CA LYS A 2 32.94 10.95 48.23
C LYS A 2 33.10 10.07 46.99
N LYS A 3 32.46 8.90 46.90
CA LYS A 3 32.62 7.99 45.72
C LYS A 3 31.36 7.73 44.89
N TYR A 4 30.21 8.36 45.19
CA TYR A 4 28.95 8.09 44.46
C TYR A 4 28.52 9.20 43.46
N SER A 5 29.22 10.33 43.40
CA SER A 5 28.83 11.47 42.56
C SER A 5 29.35 11.42 41.11
N ILE A 6 30.28 10.52 40.78
CA ILE A 6 30.91 10.46 39.45
C ILE A 6 30.16 9.53 38.49
N ALA A 7 29.45 8.50 39.01
CA ALA A 7 28.74 7.54 38.17
C ALA A 7 27.45 8.12 37.51
N LEU A 8 26.77 9.08 38.16
CA LEU A 8 25.55 9.71 37.60
C LEU A 8 25.83 10.67 36.44
N ALA A 9 26.98 11.32 36.40
CA ALA A 9 27.37 12.28 35.37
C ALA A 9 27.67 11.58 34.02
N PHE A 10 28.20 10.35 34.06
CA PHE A 10 28.53 9.58 32.84
C PHE A 10 27.28 9.02 32.12
N MET A 11 26.19 8.73 32.83
CA MET A 11 24.96 8.18 32.26
C MET A 11 24.13 9.25 31.53
N ALA A 12 24.17 10.52 31.99
CA ALA A 12 23.47 11.64 31.36
C ALA A 12 24.12 12.10 30.06
N VAL A 13 25.45 11.96 29.92
CA VAL A 13 26.18 12.38 28.71
C VAL A 13 25.91 11.42 27.54
N SER A 14 25.68 10.13 27.77
CA SER A 14 25.42 9.15 26.71
C SER A 14 24.03 9.29 26.10
N LEU A 15 23.02 9.68 26.88
CA LEU A 15 21.66 9.90 26.37
C LEU A 15 21.52 11.20 25.52
N GLY A 16 22.25 12.24 25.89
CA GLY A 16 22.28 13.51 25.15
C GLY A 16 22.95 13.38 23.77
N GLY A 17 23.96 12.52 23.63
CA GLY A 17 24.68 12.30 22.38
C GLY A 17 23.81 11.65 21.28
N PHE A 18 22.98 10.67 21.63
CA PHE A 18 22.12 9.98 20.66
C PHE A 18 20.96 10.85 20.17
N ALA A 19 20.37 11.67 21.04
CA ALA A 19 19.29 12.58 20.64
C ALA A 19 19.80 13.70 19.70
N GLN A 20 21.01 14.18 19.93
CA GLN A 20 21.63 15.18 19.09
C GLN A 20 21.97 14.65 17.69
N ASP A 21 22.40 13.40 17.58
CA ASP A 21 22.70 12.74 16.30
C ASP A 21 21.45 12.50 15.48
N VAL A 22 20.34 12.05 16.05
CA VAL A 22 19.11 11.81 15.29
C VAL A 22 18.54 13.09 14.72
N ASN A 23 18.54 14.20 15.47
CA ASN A 23 18.05 15.50 15.00
C ASN A 23 18.91 16.10 13.87
N LYS A 24 20.22 15.82 13.90
CA LYS A 24 21.15 16.24 12.85
C LYS A 24 21.00 15.40 11.58
N LEU A 25 20.81 14.09 11.72
CA LEU A 25 20.79 13.15 10.61
C LEU A 25 19.41 13.07 9.93
N ILE A 26 18.32 13.29 10.68
CA ILE A 26 16.96 13.38 10.17
C ILE A 26 16.51 14.83 10.38
N ASN A 27 16.80 15.68 9.39
CA ASN A 27 16.46 17.10 9.45
C ASN A 27 15.17 17.40 8.65
N GLU A 28 14.39 18.32 9.17
CA GLU A 28 13.08 18.67 8.62
C GLU A 28 13.14 19.18 7.16
N LYS A 29 14.19 19.89 6.78
CA LYS A 29 14.35 20.39 5.40
C LYS A 29 14.51 19.26 4.37
N ASP A 30 15.22 18.18 4.73
CA ASP A 30 15.35 17.03 3.83
C ASP A 30 14.05 16.23 3.78
N VAL A 31 13.36 16.05 4.91
CA VAL A 31 12.01 15.46 4.98
C VAL A 31 11.04 16.25 4.09
N GLU A 32 11.00 17.58 4.23
CA GLU A 32 10.18 18.46 3.42
C GLU A 32 10.49 18.31 1.91
N ARG A 33 11.77 18.32 1.55
CA ARG A 33 12.21 18.12 0.15
C ARG A 33 11.71 16.80 -0.43
N LEU A 34 11.85 15.72 0.32
CA LEU A 34 11.44 14.38 -0.12
C LEU A 34 9.93 14.32 -0.38
N ILE A 35 9.12 14.80 0.57
CA ILE A 35 7.66 14.82 0.43
C ILE A 35 7.23 15.72 -0.72
N LYS A 36 7.74 16.93 -0.80
CA LYS A 36 7.42 17.85 -1.91
C LYS A 36 7.73 17.27 -3.27
N THR A 37 8.81 16.50 -3.36
CA THR A 37 9.16 15.83 -4.64
C THR A 37 8.20 14.70 -4.94
N LEU A 38 7.92 13.81 -3.98
CA LEU A 38 7.05 12.65 -4.21
C LEU A 38 5.59 13.03 -4.44
N SER A 39 5.10 14.11 -3.81
CA SER A 39 3.72 14.58 -3.96
C SER A 39 3.57 15.74 -4.96
N ALA A 40 4.54 15.96 -5.85
CA ALA A 40 4.45 16.99 -6.86
C ALA A 40 3.59 16.54 -8.05
N ASP A 41 2.91 17.49 -8.73
CA ASP A 41 2.03 17.25 -9.87
C ASP A 41 2.73 16.53 -11.03
N ASP A 42 4.03 16.75 -11.22
CA ASP A 42 4.79 16.10 -12.28
C ASP A 42 5.01 14.60 -12.02
N MET A 43 4.77 14.12 -10.81
CA MET A 43 4.67 12.70 -10.46
C MET A 43 3.32 12.09 -10.87
N GLN A 44 2.36 12.89 -11.34
CA GLN A 44 1.06 12.44 -11.87
C GLN A 44 0.32 11.51 -10.88
N GLY A 45 0.41 11.80 -9.59
CA GLY A 45 -0.20 10.99 -8.54
C GLY A 45 0.33 9.56 -8.46
N ARG A 46 1.50 9.28 -9.01
CA ARG A 46 2.22 8.00 -8.91
C ARG A 46 1.37 6.75 -9.23
N GLY A 47 0.37 6.90 -10.10
CA GLY A 47 -0.52 5.79 -10.46
C GLY A 47 0.25 4.59 -11.01
N THR A 48 -0.06 3.39 -10.53
CA THR A 48 0.56 2.15 -11.02
C THR A 48 0.37 2.02 -12.54
N PHE A 49 1.40 1.59 -13.26
CA PHE A 49 1.48 1.50 -14.74
C PHE A 49 1.47 2.84 -15.48
N THR A 50 1.72 3.96 -14.81
CA THR A 50 1.80 5.28 -15.45
C THR A 50 3.24 5.80 -15.51
N PRO A 51 3.55 6.81 -16.34
CA PRO A 51 4.87 7.44 -16.30
C PRO A 51 5.22 8.07 -14.94
N GLY A 52 4.22 8.46 -14.15
CA GLY A 52 4.41 9.06 -12.83
C GLY A 52 5.08 8.13 -11.84
N ILE A 53 4.68 6.85 -11.83
CA ILE A 53 5.31 5.85 -10.94
C ILE A 53 6.78 5.59 -11.32
N ASP A 54 7.12 5.63 -12.62
CA ASP A 54 8.49 5.46 -13.08
C ASP A 54 9.41 6.63 -12.66
N LYS A 55 8.86 7.86 -12.69
CA LYS A 55 9.55 9.04 -12.16
C LYS A 55 9.82 8.93 -10.65
N ALA A 56 8.79 8.55 -9.88
CA ALA A 56 8.93 8.36 -8.44
C ALA A 56 9.96 7.27 -8.11
N ALA A 57 9.92 6.14 -8.82
CA ALA A 57 10.92 5.09 -8.69
C ALA A 57 12.33 5.60 -8.97
N THR A 58 12.53 6.33 -10.07
CA THR A 58 13.82 6.91 -10.44
C THR A 58 14.34 7.88 -9.37
N PHE A 59 13.44 8.66 -8.77
CA PHE A 59 13.80 9.53 -7.66
C PHE A 59 14.26 8.73 -6.43
N ILE A 60 13.52 7.69 -6.03
CA ILE A 60 13.87 6.84 -4.88
C ILE A 60 15.21 6.11 -5.12
N GLU A 61 15.43 5.57 -6.34
CA GLU A 61 16.71 4.97 -6.75
C GLU A 61 17.87 5.96 -6.60
N GLY A 62 17.64 7.22 -7.00
CA GLY A 62 18.61 8.30 -6.84
C GLY A 62 18.96 8.56 -5.37
N GLU A 63 17.97 8.61 -4.50
CA GLU A 63 18.14 8.79 -3.04
C GLU A 63 18.90 7.60 -2.41
N PHE A 64 18.59 6.35 -2.80
CA PHE A 64 19.30 5.16 -2.33
C PHE A 64 20.76 5.15 -2.79
N LYS A 65 20.99 5.47 -4.05
CA LYS A 65 22.35 5.57 -4.62
C LYS A 65 23.16 6.65 -3.90
N GLN A 66 22.59 7.84 -3.70
CA GLN A 66 23.24 8.94 -2.99
C GLN A 66 23.53 8.59 -1.54
N ALA A 67 22.63 7.90 -0.87
CA ALA A 67 22.84 7.40 0.49
C ALA A 67 23.88 6.29 0.56
N GLY A 68 24.23 5.64 -0.57
CA GLY A 68 25.20 4.55 -0.66
C GLY A 68 24.64 3.19 -0.21
N LEU A 69 23.35 2.94 -0.40
CA LEU A 69 22.77 1.60 -0.24
C LEU A 69 23.30 0.65 -1.30
N GLN A 70 23.18 -0.64 -1.03
CA GLN A 70 23.44 -1.69 -2.01
C GLN A 70 22.11 -2.22 -2.56
N PRO A 71 22.07 -2.68 -3.83
CA PRO A 71 20.96 -3.50 -4.31
C PRO A 71 20.76 -4.74 -3.42
N LEU A 72 19.58 -5.34 -3.48
CA LEU A 72 19.32 -6.62 -2.82
C LEU A 72 20.28 -7.70 -3.34
N THR A 73 20.56 -8.70 -2.52
CA THR A 73 21.46 -9.81 -2.91
C THR A 73 21.02 -10.44 -4.22
N GLY A 74 21.93 -10.49 -5.20
CA GLY A 74 21.68 -11.03 -6.54
C GLY A 74 21.02 -10.06 -7.53
N ALA A 75 20.62 -8.86 -7.09
CA ALA A 75 20.08 -7.84 -7.97
C ALA A 75 21.17 -6.95 -8.59
N THR A 76 20.95 -6.47 -9.82
CA THR A 76 21.87 -5.57 -10.53
C THR A 76 21.58 -4.09 -10.29
N GLY A 77 20.43 -3.75 -9.70
CA GLY A 77 19.96 -2.41 -9.40
C GLY A 77 18.94 -2.41 -8.29
N PHE A 78 18.34 -1.25 -8.02
CA PHE A 78 17.36 -1.12 -6.94
C PHE A 78 15.95 -1.54 -7.35
N ARG A 79 15.65 -1.66 -8.66
CA ARG A 79 14.34 -2.13 -9.12
C ARG A 79 14.23 -3.64 -8.95
N GLN A 80 13.30 -4.06 -8.14
CA GLN A 80 12.90 -5.46 -7.98
C GLN A 80 11.73 -5.73 -8.92
N ASN A 81 12.04 -6.07 -10.18
CA ASN A 81 11.05 -6.33 -11.22
C ASN A 81 10.30 -7.65 -10.95
N PHE A 82 9.00 -7.64 -11.22
CA PHE A 82 8.18 -8.84 -11.19
C PHE A 82 7.13 -8.81 -12.30
N LYS A 83 6.37 -9.88 -12.45
CA LYS A 83 5.44 -10.05 -13.55
C LYS A 83 4.02 -10.08 -13.03
N VAL A 84 3.15 -9.34 -13.72
CA VAL A 84 1.70 -9.41 -13.57
C VAL A 84 1.07 -9.49 -14.96
N TYR A 85 -0.15 -10.00 -15.01
CA TYR A 85 -0.99 -10.06 -16.20
C TYR A 85 -2.16 -9.13 -15.97
N ARG A 86 -2.30 -8.11 -16.84
CA ARG A 86 -3.40 -7.16 -16.81
C ARG A 86 -4.30 -7.42 -18.00
N THR A 87 -5.54 -7.82 -17.75
CA THR A 87 -6.52 -8.08 -18.80
C THR A 87 -7.50 -6.92 -18.84
N VAL A 88 -7.54 -6.21 -19.97
CA VAL A 88 -8.37 -5.02 -20.18
C VAL A 88 -9.39 -5.26 -21.31
N PRO A 89 -10.62 -4.75 -21.20
CA PRO A 89 -11.55 -4.73 -22.30
C PRO A 89 -11.02 -3.90 -23.48
N VAL A 90 -11.17 -4.39 -24.72
CA VAL A 90 -10.83 -3.66 -25.94
C VAL A 90 -12.04 -3.44 -26.85
N GLU A 91 -13.04 -4.30 -26.74
CA GLU A 91 -14.31 -4.15 -27.44
C GLU A 91 -15.44 -4.62 -26.52
N THR A 92 -16.43 -3.77 -26.35
CA THR A 92 -17.63 -4.07 -25.57
C THR A 92 -18.85 -3.55 -26.32
N LEU A 93 -19.64 -4.47 -26.84
CA LEU A 93 -20.91 -4.17 -27.55
C LEU A 93 -22.01 -4.97 -26.87
N VAL A 94 -23.05 -4.27 -26.43
CA VAL A 94 -24.29 -4.88 -25.95
C VAL A 94 -25.46 -4.23 -26.65
N LYS A 95 -26.37 -5.06 -27.23
CA LYS A 95 -27.68 -4.62 -27.73
C LYS A 95 -28.75 -5.39 -26.95
N LEU A 96 -29.79 -4.68 -26.55
CA LEU A 96 -31.00 -5.24 -25.97
C LEU A 96 -32.20 -4.84 -26.85
N ASP A 97 -33.00 -5.83 -27.25
CA ASP A 97 -34.14 -5.64 -28.13
C ASP A 97 -33.79 -4.80 -29.38
N GLY A 98 -32.60 -5.07 -29.95
CA GLY A 98 -32.09 -4.41 -31.17
C GLY A 98 -31.46 -3.03 -30.91
N GLN A 99 -31.52 -2.46 -29.72
CA GLN A 99 -30.96 -1.15 -29.40
C GLN A 99 -29.62 -1.27 -28.68
N ALA A 100 -28.63 -0.49 -29.13
CA ALA A 100 -27.30 -0.46 -28.48
C ALA A 100 -27.40 0.18 -27.12
N VAL A 101 -26.74 -0.45 -26.12
CA VAL A 101 -26.60 0.10 -24.79
C VAL A 101 -25.34 0.98 -24.75
N PRO A 102 -25.40 2.21 -24.18
CA PRO A 102 -24.23 3.08 -24.01
C PRO A 102 -23.11 2.38 -23.21
N ALA A 103 -21.87 2.55 -23.66
CA ALA A 103 -20.72 1.84 -23.07
C ALA A 103 -20.55 2.07 -21.56
N GLU A 104 -20.84 3.28 -21.09
CA GLU A 104 -20.80 3.65 -19.67
C GLU A 104 -21.83 2.91 -18.81
N ASN A 105 -22.84 2.33 -19.43
CA ASN A 105 -23.87 1.51 -18.79
C ASN A 105 -23.63 0.01 -18.95
N VAL A 106 -22.48 -0.39 -19.52
CA VAL A 106 -22.13 -1.80 -19.72
C VAL A 106 -20.89 -2.16 -18.92
N THR A 107 -20.94 -3.21 -18.14
CA THR A 107 -19.79 -3.79 -17.43
C THR A 107 -19.73 -5.28 -17.72
N ILE A 108 -18.61 -5.77 -18.22
CA ILE A 108 -18.44 -7.19 -18.54
C ILE A 108 -17.31 -7.76 -17.70
N ALA A 109 -17.63 -8.77 -16.91
CA ALA A 109 -16.67 -9.59 -16.18
C ALA A 109 -16.57 -10.96 -16.82
N ALA A 110 -15.49 -11.19 -17.57
CA ALA A 110 -15.25 -12.45 -18.27
C ALA A 110 -13.78 -12.84 -18.20
N GLY A 111 -13.52 -14.14 -18.27
CA GLY A 111 -12.16 -14.68 -18.32
C GLY A 111 -11.55 -14.72 -19.73
N LYS A 112 -12.35 -14.50 -20.76
CA LYS A 112 -11.93 -14.48 -22.18
C LYS A 112 -12.95 -13.82 -23.07
N ALA A 113 -12.55 -13.48 -24.31
CA ALA A 113 -13.44 -12.99 -25.35
C ALA A 113 -14.62 -13.96 -25.63
N PHE A 114 -15.79 -13.41 -25.89
CA PHE A 114 -16.98 -14.18 -26.25
C PHE A 114 -17.98 -13.37 -27.06
N THR A 115 -18.92 -14.08 -27.68
CA THR A 115 -20.10 -13.48 -28.30
C THR A 115 -21.35 -14.23 -27.84
N TRP A 116 -22.42 -13.50 -27.55
CA TRP A 116 -23.73 -14.08 -27.25
C TRP A 116 -24.76 -13.54 -28.21
N ASN A 117 -25.79 -14.34 -28.47
CA ASN A 117 -27.04 -13.94 -29.08
C ASN A 117 -28.21 -14.61 -28.35
N THR A 118 -29.41 -14.25 -28.70
CA THR A 118 -30.64 -14.70 -28.04
C THR A 118 -30.82 -16.23 -28.01
N ASN A 119 -30.14 -16.99 -28.90
CA ASN A 119 -30.21 -18.44 -28.96
C ASN A 119 -29.25 -19.12 -27.93
N GLU A 120 -28.39 -18.35 -27.27
CA GLU A 120 -27.48 -18.86 -26.22
C GLU A 120 -28.25 -19.07 -24.91
N ASP A 121 -27.84 -20.10 -24.15
CA ASP A 121 -28.36 -20.34 -22.79
C ASP A 121 -27.76 -19.32 -21.81
N VAL A 122 -28.40 -18.16 -21.72
CA VAL A 122 -28.01 -17.03 -20.86
C VAL A 122 -29.10 -16.76 -19.85
N GLN A 123 -28.73 -16.80 -18.58
CA GLN A 123 -29.64 -16.44 -17.49
C GLN A 123 -29.82 -14.91 -17.46
N ILE A 124 -31.04 -14.42 -17.59
CA ILE A 124 -31.34 -12.98 -17.45
C ILE A 124 -31.85 -12.72 -16.03
N ILE A 125 -31.18 -11.81 -15.33
CA ILE A 125 -31.47 -11.45 -13.94
C ILE A 125 -31.71 -9.95 -13.85
N LYS A 126 -32.65 -9.53 -13.01
CA LYS A 126 -32.86 -8.14 -12.65
C LYS A 126 -32.47 -7.92 -11.19
N ILE A 127 -31.62 -6.94 -10.92
CA ILE A 127 -31.34 -6.44 -9.56
C ILE A 127 -32.19 -5.18 -9.38
N SER A 128 -33.29 -5.33 -8.64
CA SER A 128 -34.29 -4.29 -8.42
C SER A 128 -33.90 -3.34 -7.28
N ALA A 129 -34.50 -2.16 -7.28
CA ALA A 129 -34.18 -1.07 -6.35
C ALA A 129 -34.34 -1.41 -4.85
N ASP A 130 -35.13 -2.41 -4.50
CA ASP A 130 -35.35 -2.90 -3.13
C ASP A 130 -34.31 -3.93 -2.66
N GLN A 131 -33.46 -4.41 -3.55
CA GLN A 131 -32.44 -5.41 -3.25
C GLN A 131 -31.11 -4.78 -2.81
N ASN A 132 -30.21 -5.59 -2.24
CA ASN A 132 -28.84 -5.18 -1.96
C ASN A 132 -27.94 -5.52 -3.15
N PHE A 133 -27.50 -4.49 -3.87
CA PHE A 133 -26.70 -4.65 -5.08
C PHE A 133 -25.42 -5.47 -4.85
N GLN A 134 -24.67 -5.17 -3.75
CA GLN A 134 -23.38 -5.85 -3.48
C GLN A 134 -23.56 -7.33 -3.18
N THR A 135 -24.63 -7.69 -2.50
CA THR A 135 -24.96 -9.10 -2.20
C THR A 135 -25.40 -9.83 -3.46
N GLU A 136 -26.24 -9.19 -4.26
CA GLU A 136 -26.83 -9.84 -5.44
C GLU A 136 -25.79 -10.08 -6.54
N TYR A 137 -25.04 -9.05 -6.96
CA TYR A 137 -24.10 -9.25 -8.08
C TYR A 137 -23.01 -10.31 -7.76
N ARG A 138 -22.56 -10.40 -6.48
CA ARG A 138 -21.54 -11.36 -6.06
C ARG A 138 -21.98 -12.82 -6.23
N LYS A 139 -23.27 -13.13 -6.10
CA LYS A 139 -23.80 -14.47 -6.32
C LYS A 139 -23.55 -14.93 -7.77
N TYR A 140 -23.72 -14.00 -8.72
CA TYR A 140 -23.59 -14.31 -10.14
C TYR A 140 -22.14 -14.26 -10.61
N MET A 141 -21.32 -13.39 -10.03
CA MET A 141 -19.88 -13.31 -10.33
C MET A 141 -19.12 -14.63 -10.08
N ARG A 142 -19.67 -15.53 -9.27
CA ARG A 142 -19.06 -16.83 -8.94
C ARG A 142 -19.87 -18.02 -9.43
N SER A 143 -20.93 -17.80 -10.19
CA SER A 143 -21.86 -18.87 -10.58
C SER A 143 -21.30 -19.82 -11.65
N GLY A 144 -20.30 -19.41 -12.41
CA GLY A 144 -19.81 -20.12 -13.60
C GLY A 144 -20.82 -20.17 -14.76
N LYS A 145 -21.95 -19.48 -14.64
CA LYS A 145 -23.02 -19.43 -15.65
C LYS A 145 -22.92 -18.17 -16.48
N LYS A 146 -23.33 -18.25 -17.75
CA LYS A 146 -23.57 -17.07 -18.58
C LYS A 146 -24.73 -16.27 -18.01
N THR A 147 -24.49 -15.03 -17.59
CA THR A 147 -25.50 -14.24 -16.89
C THR A 147 -25.54 -12.81 -17.43
N LEU A 148 -26.71 -12.38 -17.86
CA LEU A 148 -27.03 -10.98 -18.18
C LEU A 148 -27.79 -10.37 -16.99
N ILE A 149 -27.22 -9.37 -16.35
CA ILE A 149 -27.78 -8.70 -15.17
C ILE A 149 -28.25 -7.31 -15.56
N ILE A 150 -29.54 -7.06 -15.44
CA ILE A 150 -30.13 -5.72 -15.55
C ILE A 150 -30.09 -5.08 -14.17
N VAL A 151 -29.42 -3.93 -14.07
CA VAL A 151 -29.20 -3.23 -12.80
C VAL A 151 -30.06 -1.97 -12.77
N ASP A 152 -30.86 -1.82 -11.71
CA ASP A 152 -31.70 -0.65 -11.52
C ASP A 152 -30.88 0.65 -11.43
N PRO A 153 -31.29 1.75 -12.10
CA PRO A 153 -30.61 3.04 -12.10
C PRO A 153 -30.34 3.64 -10.71
N LYS A 154 -31.11 3.25 -9.67
CA LYS A 154 -30.86 3.63 -8.28
C LYS A 154 -29.43 3.30 -7.84
N PHE A 155 -28.81 2.27 -8.40
CA PHE A 155 -27.47 1.81 -8.05
C PHE A 155 -26.35 2.48 -8.84
N LYS A 156 -26.64 3.55 -9.61
CA LYS A 156 -25.67 4.21 -10.50
C LYS A 156 -24.32 4.48 -9.84
N ALA A 157 -24.29 5.00 -8.60
CA ALA A 157 -23.03 5.33 -7.89
C ALA A 157 -22.16 4.09 -7.60
N PHE A 158 -22.78 2.98 -7.18
CA PHE A 158 -22.06 1.71 -6.97
C PHE A 158 -21.67 1.06 -8.29
N TYR A 159 -22.57 1.08 -9.26
CA TYR A 159 -22.32 0.54 -10.58
C TYR A 159 -21.13 1.23 -11.25
N THR A 160 -21.07 2.56 -11.23
CA THR A 160 -19.97 3.33 -11.84
C THR A 160 -18.63 2.96 -11.19
N ARG A 161 -18.56 2.80 -9.85
CA ARG A 161 -17.33 2.34 -9.20
C ARG A 161 -16.91 0.94 -9.65
N LEU A 162 -17.85 0.01 -9.72
CA LEU A 162 -17.59 -1.36 -10.19
C LEU A 162 -17.19 -1.37 -11.67
N HIS A 163 -17.85 -0.57 -12.51
CA HIS A 163 -17.54 -0.38 -13.92
C HIS A 163 -16.10 0.12 -14.11
N ASN A 164 -15.72 1.17 -13.40
CA ASN A 164 -14.36 1.72 -13.46
C ASN A 164 -13.33 0.69 -12.98
N TYR A 165 -13.60 -0.02 -11.88
CA TYR A 165 -12.72 -1.06 -11.37
C TYR A 165 -12.49 -2.20 -12.38
N ILE A 166 -13.56 -2.72 -13.00
CA ILE A 166 -13.44 -3.83 -13.98
C ILE A 166 -12.79 -3.33 -15.27
N ASN A 167 -13.13 -2.14 -15.74
CA ASN A 167 -12.57 -1.59 -16.97
C ASN A 167 -11.14 -1.07 -16.83
N SER A 168 -10.66 -0.77 -15.62
CA SER A 168 -9.24 -0.49 -15.37
C SER A 168 -8.34 -1.71 -15.60
N GLY A 169 -8.94 -2.87 -15.67
CA GLY A 169 -8.29 -4.15 -15.94
C GLY A 169 -8.15 -5.04 -14.71
N VAL A 170 -8.37 -6.32 -14.92
CA VAL A 170 -8.15 -7.35 -13.91
C VAL A 170 -6.68 -7.73 -13.89
N ILE A 171 -6.07 -7.65 -12.72
CA ILE A 171 -4.64 -7.97 -12.53
C ILE A 171 -4.54 -9.33 -11.85
N THR A 172 -3.66 -10.20 -12.36
CA THR A 172 -3.33 -11.50 -11.79
C THR A 172 -1.82 -11.72 -11.79
N THR A 173 -1.32 -12.53 -10.86
CA THR A 173 0.10 -12.93 -10.81
C THR A 173 0.41 -14.09 -11.75
N GLU A 174 -0.62 -14.82 -12.16
CA GLU A 174 -0.54 -15.91 -13.11
C GLU A 174 -1.45 -15.63 -14.33
N PRO A 175 -1.15 -16.20 -15.50
CA PRO A 175 -2.05 -16.09 -16.63
C PRO A 175 -3.46 -16.57 -16.28
N GLN A 176 -4.48 -15.87 -16.78
CA GLN A 176 -5.85 -16.35 -16.63
C GLN A 176 -6.00 -17.75 -17.24
N PRO A 177 -6.68 -18.69 -16.55
CA PRO A 177 -6.99 -19.99 -17.14
C PRO A 177 -7.76 -19.82 -18.44
N THR A 178 -7.36 -20.55 -19.47
CA THR A 178 -8.01 -20.50 -20.81
C THR A 178 -9.42 -21.07 -20.80
N ASP A 179 -9.77 -21.83 -19.79
CA ASP A 179 -11.06 -22.48 -19.56
C ASP A 179 -11.97 -21.75 -18.56
N ASN A 180 -11.61 -20.50 -18.16
CA ASN A 180 -12.42 -19.73 -17.22
C ASN A 180 -13.85 -19.56 -17.77
N PRO A 181 -14.86 -20.16 -17.13
CA PRO A 181 -16.25 -20.15 -17.63
C PRO A 181 -16.98 -18.86 -17.31
N GLN A 182 -16.37 -17.95 -16.55
CA GLN A 182 -17.03 -16.71 -16.10
C GLN A 182 -17.40 -15.83 -17.30
N GLN A 183 -18.67 -15.55 -17.45
CA GLN A 183 -19.22 -14.63 -18.44
C GLN A 183 -20.42 -13.91 -17.81
N VAL A 184 -20.19 -12.74 -17.23
CA VAL A 184 -21.23 -11.92 -16.60
C VAL A 184 -21.26 -10.56 -17.28
N VAL A 185 -22.41 -10.22 -17.84
CA VAL A 185 -22.69 -8.92 -18.46
C VAL A 185 -23.66 -8.17 -17.56
N MET A 186 -23.28 -6.99 -17.11
CA MET A 186 -24.15 -6.11 -16.30
C MET A 186 -24.52 -4.87 -17.13
N VAL A 187 -25.78 -4.53 -17.14
CA VAL A 187 -26.34 -3.37 -17.85
C VAL A 187 -27.10 -2.50 -16.87
N LEU A 188 -26.67 -1.25 -16.71
CA LEU A 188 -27.37 -0.25 -15.91
C LEU A 188 -28.50 0.37 -16.73
N GLY A 189 -29.74 0.25 -16.28
CA GLY A 189 -30.89 0.85 -16.95
C GLY A 189 -32.22 0.22 -16.57
N SER A 190 -33.30 0.86 -17.00
CA SER A 190 -34.67 0.40 -16.81
C SER A 190 -35.10 -0.40 -18.03
N TYR A 191 -34.71 -1.66 -18.10
CA TYR A 191 -35.12 -2.59 -19.17
C TYR A 191 -36.10 -3.60 -18.59
N GLU A 192 -37.27 -3.68 -19.15
CA GLU A 192 -38.33 -4.60 -18.75
C GLU A 192 -38.50 -5.70 -19.80
N GLY A 193 -38.41 -6.95 -19.35
CA GLY A 193 -38.75 -8.10 -20.20
C GLY A 193 -37.92 -8.21 -21.49
N VAL A 194 -36.58 -8.06 -21.37
CA VAL A 194 -35.65 -8.20 -22.51
C VAL A 194 -35.93 -9.50 -23.27
N LYS A 195 -36.26 -9.37 -24.55
CA LYS A 195 -36.60 -10.50 -25.43
C LYS A 195 -35.43 -10.95 -26.28
N THR A 196 -34.62 -10.00 -26.72
CA THR A 196 -33.47 -10.29 -27.59
C THR A 196 -32.23 -9.57 -27.07
N PHE A 197 -31.07 -10.21 -27.18
CA PHE A 197 -29.77 -9.61 -26.84
C PHE A 197 -28.69 -10.05 -27.83
N GLU A 198 -27.73 -9.15 -28.03
CA GLU A 198 -26.46 -9.41 -28.69
C GLU A 198 -25.36 -8.86 -27.81
N VAL A 199 -24.34 -9.65 -27.57
CA VAL A 199 -23.14 -9.24 -26.81
C VAL A 199 -21.90 -9.63 -27.60
N SER A 200 -20.96 -8.70 -27.75
CA SER A 200 -19.61 -8.96 -28.23
C SER A 200 -18.62 -8.37 -27.23
N PHE A 201 -17.71 -9.20 -26.74
CA PHE A 201 -16.67 -8.80 -25.83
C PHE A 201 -15.33 -9.33 -26.32
N LYS A 202 -14.35 -8.43 -26.41
CA LYS A 202 -12.95 -8.77 -26.62
C LYS A 202 -12.10 -8.14 -25.56
N ASP A 203 -11.10 -8.85 -25.13
CA ASP A 203 -10.12 -8.43 -24.16
C ASP A 203 -8.70 -8.53 -24.72
N LYS A 204 -7.77 -7.91 -24.03
CA LYS A 204 -6.34 -7.99 -24.28
C LYS A 204 -5.64 -8.19 -22.96
N THR A 205 -4.78 -9.21 -22.88
CA THR A 205 -3.87 -9.39 -21.76
C THR A 205 -2.50 -8.81 -22.10
N GLU A 206 -1.98 -8.00 -21.21
CA GLU A 206 -0.67 -7.35 -21.32
C GLU A 206 0.15 -7.60 -20.06
N ASN A 207 1.48 -7.43 -20.16
CA ASN A 207 2.40 -7.53 -19.04
C ASN A 207 3.09 -6.17 -18.87
N PRO A 208 2.43 -5.19 -18.22
CA PRO A 208 3.05 -3.89 -18.01
C PRO A 208 4.25 -4.01 -17.06
N PRO A 209 5.27 -3.14 -17.21
CA PRO A 209 6.39 -3.10 -16.28
C PRO A 209 5.88 -2.76 -14.88
N ILE A 210 6.34 -3.53 -13.89
CA ILE A 210 5.99 -3.35 -12.48
C ILE A 210 7.19 -3.77 -11.62
N PHE A 211 7.48 -2.98 -10.58
CA PHE A 211 8.65 -3.20 -9.74
C PHE A 211 8.52 -2.48 -8.40
N ASN A 212 9.05 -3.09 -7.34
CA ASN A 212 9.40 -2.38 -6.12
C ASN A 212 10.73 -1.66 -6.29
N VAL A 213 11.01 -0.66 -5.45
CA VAL A 213 12.36 -0.09 -5.33
C VAL A 213 12.92 -0.50 -3.98
N ALA A 214 13.98 -1.32 -3.99
CA ALA A 214 14.52 -1.92 -2.79
C ALA A 214 16.04 -1.81 -2.72
N GLY A 215 16.54 -1.45 -1.54
CA GLY A 215 17.96 -1.37 -1.26
C GLY A 215 18.28 -1.93 0.12
N MET A 216 19.56 -2.24 0.39
CA MET A 216 19.96 -2.79 1.66
C MET A 216 21.23 -2.18 2.23
N ILE A 217 21.38 -2.30 3.54
CA ILE A 217 22.62 -2.12 4.30
C ILE A 217 22.97 -3.48 4.92
N PRO A 218 24.03 -4.15 4.45
CA PRO A 218 24.43 -5.45 4.99
C PRO A 218 24.71 -5.38 6.50
N GLY A 219 24.28 -6.39 7.22
CA GLY A 219 24.59 -6.56 8.63
C GLY A 219 26.06 -6.87 8.89
N LYS A 220 26.55 -6.50 10.07
CA LYS A 220 27.94 -6.77 10.47
C LYS A 220 28.12 -8.20 10.95
N SER A 221 27.37 -8.63 11.95
CA SER A 221 27.49 -9.96 12.57
C SER A 221 26.30 -10.87 12.29
N LYS A 222 25.10 -10.31 12.14
CA LYS A 222 23.83 -11.03 11.91
C LYS A 222 23.32 -10.81 10.48
N LYS A 223 24.14 -11.17 9.49
CA LYS A 223 23.91 -10.87 8.07
C LYS A 223 22.66 -11.52 7.50
N ASP A 224 22.26 -12.68 8.05
CA ASP A 224 21.10 -13.48 7.61
C ASP A 224 19.82 -13.16 8.39
N GLU A 225 19.86 -12.20 9.31
CA GLU A 225 18.68 -11.68 9.99
C GLU A 225 18.29 -10.34 9.36
N TYR A 226 17.04 -10.23 8.91
CA TYR A 226 16.56 -9.06 8.17
C TYR A 226 15.62 -8.19 9.00
N VAL A 227 15.82 -6.88 8.95
CA VAL A 227 14.87 -5.87 9.43
C VAL A 227 14.43 -5.06 8.22
N VAL A 228 13.12 -5.01 7.96
CA VAL A 228 12.53 -4.35 6.81
C VAL A 228 11.92 -3.02 7.24
N PHE A 229 12.22 -1.94 6.51
CA PHE A 229 11.56 -0.65 6.58
C PHE A 229 10.87 -0.38 5.25
N SER A 230 9.59 -0.06 5.27
CA SER A 230 8.79 0.09 4.05
C SER A 230 7.78 1.22 4.12
N GLY A 231 7.34 1.63 2.97
CA GLY A 231 6.18 2.42 2.66
C GLY A 231 5.81 2.14 1.20
N HIS A 232 4.61 2.47 0.73
CA HIS A 232 4.30 2.32 -0.68
C HIS A 232 4.49 3.63 -1.43
N TYR A 233 4.93 3.55 -2.68
CA TYR A 233 5.23 4.73 -3.46
C TYR A 233 4.25 4.98 -4.61
N ASP A 234 3.34 4.05 -4.87
CA ASP A 234 2.20 4.27 -5.75
C ASP A 234 1.08 5.04 -5.02
N HIS A 235 0.20 5.65 -5.81
CA HIS A 235 -1.08 6.18 -5.34
C HIS A 235 -2.08 6.15 -6.50
N LEU A 236 -3.20 6.85 -6.38
CA LEU A 236 -4.35 6.70 -7.27
C LEU A 236 -4.14 7.27 -8.68
N GLY A 237 -3.11 8.07 -8.91
CA GLY A 237 -2.84 8.66 -10.21
C GLY A 237 -3.82 9.78 -10.57
N ILE A 238 -4.17 9.87 -11.86
CA ILE A 238 -5.11 10.88 -12.35
C ILE A 238 -6.53 10.38 -12.13
N GLN A 239 -7.35 11.19 -11.44
CA GLN A 239 -8.71 10.92 -11.04
C GLN A 239 -9.70 11.85 -11.77
N PRO A 240 -11.01 11.58 -11.74
CA PRO A 240 -12.01 12.56 -12.16
C PRO A 240 -11.82 13.89 -11.43
N ALA A 241 -11.84 15.00 -12.18
CA ALA A 241 -11.55 16.32 -11.62
C ALA A 241 -12.52 16.69 -10.48
N MET A 242 -11.94 17.16 -9.37
CA MET A 242 -12.64 17.73 -8.22
C MET A 242 -12.21 19.19 -8.05
N GLN A 243 -13.14 20.13 -8.28
CA GLN A 243 -12.86 21.57 -8.19
C GLN A 243 -11.72 22.04 -9.13
N GLY A 244 -11.55 21.39 -10.28
CA GLY A 244 -10.55 21.73 -11.28
C GLY A 244 -9.22 20.96 -11.15
N ASP A 245 -9.02 20.22 -10.07
CA ASP A 245 -7.88 19.35 -9.85
C ASP A 245 -8.25 17.89 -10.12
N SER A 246 -7.33 17.15 -10.76
CA SER A 246 -7.50 15.74 -11.13
C SER A 246 -6.32 14.85 -10.70
N ILE A 247 -5.28 15.42 -10.11
CA ILE A 247 -4.10 14.66 -9.70
C ILE A 247 -4.24 14.28 -8.23
N ALA A 248 -4.37 12.99 -7.94
CA ALA A 248 -4.31 12.53 -6.56
C ALA A 248 -2.84 12.43 -6.14
N ASN A 249 -2.30 13.51 -5.56
CA ASN A 249 -0.89 13.61 -5.24
C ASN A 249 -0.45 12.67 -4.11
N GLY A 250 -1.36 12.23 -3.24
CA GLY A 250 -1.09 11.26 -2.19
C GLY A 250 0.06 11.71 -1.29
N ALA A 251 -0.05 12.91 -0.75
CA ALA A 251 1.03 13.49 0.04
C ALA A 251 1.15 12.79 1.40
N ASP A 252 0.02 12.47 2.04
CA ASP A 252 -0.03 11.63 3.22
C ASP A 252 0.03 10.15 2.85
N ASP A 253 -0.77 9.74 1.87
CA ASP A 253 -0.93 8.38 1.36
C ASP A 253 -0.17 8.16 0.04
N ASP A 254 1.05 7.58 -0.02
CA ASP A 254 1.93 7.34 1.11
C ASP A 254 3.31 7.96 0.83
N ALA A 255 3.31 9.22 0.29
CA ALA A 255 4.57 9.94 0.15
C ALA A 255 5.20 10.21 1.54
N SER A 256 4.38 10.30 2.61
CA SER A 256 4.84 10.49 3.97
C SER A 256 5.62 9.28 4.49
N GLY A 257 5.09 8.07 4.33
CA GLY A 257 5.76 6.83 4.75
C GLY A 257 6.94 6.47 3.85
N THR A 258 6.82 6.65 2.53
CA THR A 258 7.96 6.50 1.61
C THR A 258 9.10 7.45 1.97
N THR A 259 8.80 8.72 2.33
CA THR A 259 9.79 9.67 2.85
C THR A 259 10.44 9.20 4.13
N ALA A 260 9.66 8.61 5.05
CA ALA A 260 10.20 8.05 6.28
C ALA A 260 11.18 6.91 6.00
N MET A 261 10.81 5.98 5.13
CA MET A 261 11.67 4.86 4.72
C MET A 261 12.99 5.36 4.13
N ILE A 262 12.98 6.35 3.21
CA ILE A 262 14.19 6.95 2.64
C ILE A 262 15.04 7.63 3.72
N SER A 263 14.41 8.37 4.63
CA SER A 263 15.11 9.09 5.71
C SER A 263 15.78 8.12 6.68
N LEU A 264 15.12 7.01 7.01
CA LEU A 264 15.68 5.93 7.82
C LEU A 264 16.86 5.23 7.11
N ALA A 265 16.76 5.04 5.80
CA ALA A 265 17.87 4.48 5.00
C ALA A 265 19.13 5.34 5.09
N LYS A 266 18.99 6.66 4.91
CA LYS A 266 20.07 7.63 5.07
C LYS A 266 20.64 7.63 6.49
N TYR A 267 19.76 7.64 7.49
CA TYR A 267 20.12 7.62 8.92
C TYR A 267 20.97 6.40 9.26
N TYR A 268 20.47 5.20 8.98
CA TYR A 268 21.19 3.97 9.32
C TYR A 268 22.46 3.78 8.51
N LYS A 269 22.48 4.20 7.25
CA LYS A 269 23.71 4.18 6.47
C LYS A 269 24.80 5.06 7.06
N LYS A 270 24.42 6.24 7.55
CA LYS A 270 25.33 7.19 8.20
C LYS A 270 25.84 6.67 9.55
N LEU A 271 24.96 6.10 10.37
CA LEU A 271 25.32 5.52 11.67
C LEU A 271 26.21 4.29 11.52
N ASN A 272 26.00 3.49 10.50
CA ASN A 272 26.76 2.27 10.23
C ASN A 272 26.96 1.41 11.50
N ASN A 273 25.87 1.18 12.27
CA ASN A 273 25.90 0.46 13.55
C ASN A 273 24.93 -0.73 13.60
N ASN A 274 24.43 -1.16 12.43
CA ASN A 274 23.51 -2.28 12.31
C ASN A 274 24.28 -3.62 12.38
N GLU A 275 23.84 -4.51 13.27
CA GLU A 275 24.32 -5.91 13.31
C GLU A 275 23.53 -6.79 12.33
N ARG A 276 22.23 -6.51 12.16
CA ARG A 276 21.31 -7.14 11.20
C ARG A 276 21.35 -6.45 9.85
N THR A 277 21.07 -7.19 8.79
CA THR A 277 20.86 -6.60 7.46
C THR A 277 19.55 -5.81 7.45
N LEU A 278 19.66 -4.55 7.03
CA LEU A 278 18.50 -3.67 6.89
C LEU A 278 18.07 -3.63 5.42
N ILE A 279 16.80 -3.84 5.17
CA ILE A 279 16.18 -3.73 3.84
C ILE A 279 15.25 -2.53 3.88
N PHE A 280 15.39 -1.65 2.91
CA PHE A 280 14.53 -0.50 2.69
C PHE A 280 13.80 -0.71 1.38
N VAL A 281 12.47 -0.72 1.40
CA VAL A 281 11.67 -1.03 0.22
C VAL A 281 10.50 -0.08 0.09
N ALA A 282 10.39 0.54 -1.09
CA ALA A 282 9.20 1.22 -1.55
C ALA A 282 8.37 0.22 -2.36
N PHE A 283 7.21 -0.14 -1.87
CA PHE A 283 6.30 -1.06 -2.53
C PHE A 283 5.49 -0.37 -3.62
N THR A 284 5.18 -1.10 -4.67
CA THR A 284 4.29 -0.67 -5.74
C THR A 284 2.97 -1.43 -5.68
N ALA A 285 1.94 -0.85 -6.28
CA ALA A 285 0.63 -1.47 -6.44
C ALA A 285 -0.02 -1.89 -5.11
N GLU A 286 0.20 -1.10 -4.05
CA GLU A 286 -0.53 -1.24 -2.79
C GLU A 286 -2.01 -0.96 -3.03
N GLU A 287 -2.32 0.18 -3.66
CA GLU A 287 -3.64 0.74 -3.94
C GLU A 287 -4.53 -0.16 -4.82
N ILE A 288 -3.92 -1.04 -5.56
CA ILE A 288 -4.63 -1.96 -6.47
C ILE A 288 -4.54 -3.42 -6.03
N GLY A 289 -4.08 -3.66 -4.78
CA GLY A 289 -4.13 -4.98 -4.14
C GLY A 289 -2.82 -5.52 -3.60
N GLY A 290 -1.81 -4.68 -3.33
CA GLY A 290 -0.58 -5.07 -2.63
C GLY A 290 0.32 -6.02 -3.42
N TYR A 291 0.37 -5.90 -4.75
CA TYR A 291 1.13 -6.84 -5.59
C TYR A 291 2.63 -6.78 -5.31
N GLY A 292 3.17 -5.59 -5.02
CA GLY A 292 4.58 -5.41 -4.69
C GLY A 292 4.98 -6.12 -3.41
N ALA A 293 4.23 -5.93 -2.33
CA ALA A 293 4.49 -6.57 -1.05
C ALA A 293 4.28 -8.09 -1.12
N ARG A 294 3.26 -8.56 -1.88
CA ARG A 294 3.04 -10.00 -2.12
C ARG A 294 4.19 -10.65 -2.86
N TYR A 295 4.76 -9.96 -3.84
CA TYR A 295 5.94 -10.47 -4.53
C TYR A 295 7.15 -10.50 -3.59
N PHE A 296 7.43 -9.40 -2.90
CA PHE A 296 8.56 -9.25 -1.99
C PHE A 296 8.57 -10.32 -0.88
N SER A 297 7.42 -10.55 -0.25
CA SER A 297 7.30 -11.53 0.84
C SER A 297 7.62 -12.97 0.42
N LYS A 298 7.53 -13.29 -0.86
CA LYS A 298 7.91 -14.60 -1.42
C LYS A 298 9.41 -14.70 -1.75
N GLN A 299 10.14 -13.58 -1.74
CA GLN A 299 11.57 -13.56 -2.07
C GLN A 299 12.48 -13.70 -0.84
N LEU A 300 11.92 -13.60 0.35
CA LEU A 300 12.68 -13.71 1.60
C LEU A 300 12.14 -14.88 2.45
N PRO A 301 13.04 -15.66 3.08
CA PRO A 301 12.64 -16.63 4.09
C PRO A 301 11.97 -15.89 5.27
N PRO A 302 10.69 -16.10 5.55
CA PRO A 302 9.99 -15.33 6.59
C PRO A 302 10.60 -15.53 7.98
N GLU A 303 11.19 -16.69 8.25
CA GLU A 303 11.87 -17.00 9.52
C GLU A 303 13.12 -16.16 9.75
N LYS A 304 13.75 -15.65 8.69
CA LYS A 304 14.92 -14.74 8.76
C LYS A 304 14.52 -13.28 8.86
N VAL A 305 13.27 -12.93 8.60
CA VAL A 305 12.74 -11.56 8.79
C VAL A 305 12.36 -11.39 10.25
N VAL A 306 13.17 -10.61 10.97
CA VAL A 306 13.06 -10.40 12.42
C VAL A 306 11.94 -9.41 12.74
N ALA A 307 11.80 -8.37 11.96
CA ALA A 307 10.77 -7.35 12.10
C ALA A 307 10.55 -6.61 10.77
N MET A 308 9.34 -6.10 10.59
CA MET A 308 9.02 -5.16 9.53
C MET A 308 8.35 -3.92 10.12
N PHE A 309 8.92 -2.77 9.82
CA PHE A 309 8.40 -1.43 10.09
C PHE A 309 7.77 -0.91 8.81
N ASN A 310 6.49 -1.16 8.63
CA ASN A 310 5.72 -0.51 7.58
C ASN A 310 5.32 0.87 8.07
N ILE A 311 5.46 1.88 7.25
CA ILE A 311 5.17 3.26 7.63
C ILE A 311 4.19 3.80 6.62
N GLU A 312 3.04 4.24 7.09
CA GLU A 312 1.93 4.64 6.23
C GLU A 312 1.13 5.75 6.89
N MET A 313 0.91 6.83 6.11
CA MET A 313 0.10 7.97 6.50
C MET A 313 0.51 8.55 7.87
N ILE A 314 1.69 9.19 7.90
CA ILE A 314 2.23 9.86 9.09
C ILE A 314 2.23 11.38 8.95
N GLY A 315 1.48 11.92 7.98
CA GLY A 315 1.49 13.31 7.58
C GLY A 315 0.75 14.26 8.51
N LYS A 316 -0.10 13.74 9.38
CA LYS A 316 -0.98 14.52 10.25
C LYS A 316 -0.82 14.15 11.71
N GLU A 317 -1.35 14.97 12.61
CA GLU A 317 -1.34 14.70 14.05
C GLU A 317 -2.23 13.48 14.34
N SER A 318 -1.76 12.57 15.18
CA SER A 318 -2.53 11.38 15.54
C SER A 318 -3.69 11.72 16.50
N LYS A 319 -4.64 10.80 16.62
CA LYS A 319 -5.77 10.89 17.57
C LYS A 319 -5.34 11.16 19.01
N PHE A 320 -4.12 10.79 19.35
CA PHE A 320 -3.56 10.97 20.70
C PHE A 320 -2.78 12.28 20.88
N GLY A 321 -2.73 13.13 19.85
CA GLY A 321 -2.06 14.42 19.86
C GLY A 321 -0.61 14.36 19.36
N LYS A 322 0.11 15.46 19.59
CA LYS A 322 1.50 15.64 19.12
C LYS A 322 2.47 14.64 19.76
N ASN A 323 3.53 14.31 19.01
CA ASN A 323 4.55 13.36 19.42
C ASN A 323 3.95 11.97 19.76
N THR A 324 2.95 11.56 19.01
CA THR A 324 2.38 10.23 19.14
C THR A 324 2.14 9.61 17.77
N ALA A 325 2.16 8.29 17.73
CA ALA A 325 1.70 7.48 16.61
C ALA A 325 1.07 6.19 17.16
N PHE A 326 0.35 5.47 16.33
CA PHE A 326 -0.14 4.15 16.70
C PHE A 326 0.52 3.04 15.88
N ILE A 327 0.48 1.83 16.43
CA ILE A 327 1.01 0.62 15.80
C ILE A 327 -0.14 -0.36 15.61
N THR A 328 -0.38 -0.77 14.36
CA THR A 328 -1.42 -1.76 14.07
C THR A 328 -1.03 -3.13 14.61
N GLY A 329 -2.00 -3.85 15.18
CA GLY A 329 -1.75 -5.16 15.77
C GLY A 329 -0.80 -5.12 16.98
N TYR A 330 -0.79 -4.06 17.75
CA TYR A 330 0.11 -3.82 18.89
C TYR A 330 0.16 -5.00 19.88
N GLU A 331 -0.96 -5.67 20.10
CA GLU A 331 -1.11 -6.77 21.05
C GLU A 331 -0.65 -8.13 20.49
N ARG A 332 -0.35 -8.21 19.18
CA ARG A 332 0.00 -9.47 18.52
C ARG A 332 1.43 -9.94 18.76
N SER A 333 2.31 -9.00 19.15
CA SER A 333 3.69 -9.26 19.52
C SER A 333 4.17 -8.25 20.59
N ASP A 334 5.40 -8.39 21.06
CA ASP A 334 6.03 -7.41 21.93
C ASP A 334 6.75 -6.28 21.18
N PHE A 335 6.58 -6.22 19.84
CA PHE A 335 7.19 -5.19 18.97
C PHE A 335 6.93 -3.77 19.51
N GLY A 336 5.68 -3.39 19.73
CA GLY A 336 5.33 -2.07 20.24
C GLY A 336 5.91 -1.76 21.60
N LYS A 337 5.99 -2.75 22.48
CA LYS A 337 6.59 -2.62 23.83
C LYS A 337 8.11 -2.38 23.76
N ILE A 338 8.80 -3.10 22.87
CA ILE A 338 10.24 -2.90 22.61
C ILE A 338 10.48 -1.47 22.10
N LEU A 339 9.68 -1.03 21.09
CA LEU A 339 9.81 0.31 20.56
C LEU A 339 9.63 1.37 21.64
N GLN A 340 8.57 1.26 22.43
CA GLN A 340 8.28 2.22 23.50
C GLN A 340 9.37 2.23 24.57
N SER A 341 9.92 1.06 24.93
CA SER A 341 11.04 0.96 25.88
C SER A 341 12.28 1.73 25.40
N ASN A 342 12.55 1.69 24.09
CA ASN A 342 13.68 2.43 23.50
C ASN A 342 13.46 3.94 23.46
N LEU A 343 12.24 4.44 23.66
CA LEU A 343 11.89 5.86 23.68
C LEU A 343 11.85 6.46 25.09
N GLN A 344 12.22 5.70 26.12
CA GLN A 344 12.30 6.25 27.48
C GLN A 344 13.15 7.51 27.54
N GLY A 345 12.61 8.56 28.16
CA GLY A 345 13.25 9.87 28.25
C GLY A 345 13.03 10.79 27.03
N THR A 346 12.30 10.33 26.02
CA THR A 346 11.82 11.18 24.93
C THR A 346 10.36 11.61 25.17
N ALA A 347 9.89 12.61 24.39
CA ALA A 347 8.49 13.04 24.44
C ALA A 347 7.55 12.21 23.57
N PHE A 348 8.06 11.22 22.82
CA PHE A 348 7.27 10.48 21.84
C PHE A 348 6.67 9.19 22.43
N THR A 349 5.42 8.91 22.10
CA THR A 349 4.70 7.71 22.56
C THR A 349 4.06 6.96 21.41
N PHE A 350 4.28 5.63 21.36
CA PHE A 350 3.51 4.73 20.50
C PHE A 350 2.32 4.16 21.27
N HIS A 351 1.15 4.20 20.63
CA HIS A 351 -0.10 3.67 21.16
C HIS A 351 -0.55 2.42 20.39
N PRO A 352 -1.41 1.58 20.96
CA PRO A 352 -2.17 0.61 20.21
C PRO A 352 -3.06 1.29 19.16
N ASP A 353 -3.43 0.54 18.10
CA ASP A 353 -4.37 0.96 17.07
C ASP A 353 -5.72 1.36 17.70
N PRO A 354 -6.16 2.62 17.52
CA PRO A 354 -7.41 3.11 18.10
C PRO A 354 -8.67 2.77 17.27
N TYR A 355 -8.52 1.99 16.17
CA TYR A 355 -9.57 1.68 15.20
C TYR A 355 -9.75 0.17 14.99
N PRO A 356 -10.03 -0.63 16.04
CA PRO A 356 -10.05 -2.10 15.96
C PRO A 356 -11.09 -2.62 14.95
N GLU A 357 -12.20 -1.91 14.76
CA GLU A 357 -13.25 -2.25 13.80
C GLU A 357 -12.81 -2.09 12.33
N GLN A 358 -11.76 -1.29 12.06
CA GLN A 358 -11.21 -1.08 10.72
C GLN A 358 -10.27 -2.21 10.30
N ASN A 359 -9.81 -3.06 11.24
CA ASN A 359 -8.87 -4.15 10.99
C ASN A 359 -7.60 -3.71 10.23
N LEU A 360 -7.04 -2.55 10.61
CA LEU A 360 -5.93 -1.91 9.90
C LEU A 360 -4.68 -2.78 9.79
N PHE A 361 -4.48 -3.72 10.73
CA PHE A 361 -3.33 -4.63 10.74
C PHE A 361 -3.18 -5.46 9.45
N TYR A 362 -4.25 -5.72 8.72
CA TYR A 362 -4.24 -6.50 7.48
C TYR A 362 -4.60 -5.69 6.24
N ARG A 363 -4.54 -4.36 6.30
CA ARG A 363 -4.96 -3.48 5.20
C ARG A 363 -3.81 -2.81 4.47
N SER A 364 -2.56 -2.96 4.92
CA SER A 364 -1.38 -2.40 4.28
C SER A 364 -0.33 -3.48 3.98
N ASP A 365 0.80 -3.10 3.44
CA ASP A 365 1.87 -3.97 2.94
C ASP A 365 2.47 -4.91 3.99
N ASN A 366 2.45 -4.52 5.28
CA ASN A 366 2.85 -5.38 6.39
C ASN A 366 2.08 -6.70 6.42
N ALA A 367 0.83 -6.70 5.94
CA ALA A 367 -0.06 -7.85 6.01
C ALA A 367 0.53 -9.11 5.37
N THR A 368 1.32 -8.97 4.31
CA THR A 368 1.90 -10.10 3.58
C THR A 368 2.89 -10.89 4.43
N LEU A 369 3.82 -10.22 5.11
CA LEU A 369 4.77 -10.85 6.03
C LEU A 369 4.11 -11.22 7.37
N ALA A 370 3.15 -10.42 7.85
CA ALA A 370 2.38 -10.73 9.05
C ALA A 370 1.65 -12.07 8.95
N ARG A 371 1.01 -12.36 7.80
CA ARG A 371 0.35 -13.65 7.54
C ARG A 371 1.33 -14.83 7.62
N LEU A 372 2.59 -14.62 7.30
CA LEU A 372 3.67 -15.61 7.38
C LEU A 372 4.29 -15.70 8.79
N GLY A 373 3.75 -15.00 9.78
CA GLY A 373 4.18 -15.05 11.17
C GLY A 373 5.31 -14.09 11.52
N VAL A 374 5.67 -13.15 10.64
CA VAL A 374 6.63 -12.09 10.92
C VAL A 374 5.98 -11.04 11.80
N PRO A 375 6.66 -10.49 12.84
CA PRO A 375 6.20 -9.30 13.56
C PRO A 375 6.35 -8.08 12.63
N ALA A 376 5.39 -7.97 11.71
CA ALA A 376 5.30 -6.94 10.69
C ALA A 376 4.12 -6.03 11.03
N HIS A 377 4.42 -4.79 11.37
CA HIS A 377 3.44 -3.83 11.88
C HIS A 377 3.49 -2.53 11.08
N THR A 378 2.34 -1.88 10.92
CA THR A 378 2.26 -0.53 10.37
C THR A 378 2.29 0.49 11.49
N ILE A 379 3.10 1.53 11.31
CA ILE A 379 3.14 2.72 12.15
C ILE A 379 2.45 3.85 11.37
N SER A 380 1.44 4.45 11.97
CA SER A 380 0.64 5.51 11.35
C SER A 380 0.21 6.57 12.36
N THR A 381 -0.15 7.74 11.85
CA THR A 381 -0.81 8.81 12.62
C THR A 381 -2.20 9.14 12.09
N ASP A 382 -2.65 8.47 11.03
CA ASP A 382 -3.91 8.79 10.37
C ASP A 382 -5.12 8.63 11.29
N GLN A 383 -6.08 9.55 11.14
CA GLN A 383 -7.37 9.51 11.79
C GLN A 383 -8.43 9.03 10.80
N ILE A 384 -8.35 7.76 10.39
CA ILE A 384 -9.13 7.14 9.30
C ILE A 384 -10.66 7.32 9.45
N ASP A 385 -11.16 7.55 10.65
CA ASP A 385 -12.57 7.80 10.94
C ASP A 385 -13.00 9.23 10.61
N THR A 386 -12.07 10.17 10.52
CA THR A 386 -12.36 11.61 10.32
C THR A 386 -11.61 12.22 9.16
N ASP A 387 -10.58 11.59 8.62
CA ASP A 387 -9.84 12.10 7.48
C ASP A 387 -10.69 12.11 6.20
N LYS A 388 -10.98 13.33 5.71
CA LYS A 388 -11.75 13.57 4.48
C LYS A 388 -10.86 13.72 3.25
N LEU A 389 -9.55 13.70 3.42
CA LEU A 389 -8.57 13.88 2.35
C LEU A 389 -8.10 12.53 1.80
N TYR A 390 -8.21 11.48 2.59
CA TYR A 390 -7.87 10.12 2.21
C TYR A 390 -8.52 9.72 0.88
N HIS A 391 -7.73 9.20 -0.05
CA HIS A 391 -8.14 8.83 -1.40
C HIS A 391 -8.84 9.94 -2.20
N SER A 392 -8.35 11.18 -2.05
CA SER A 392 -8.85 12.32 -2.80
C SER A 392 -7.71 13.15 -3.40
N VAL A 393 -8.03 13.94 -4.44
CA VAL A 393 -7.09 14.93 -5.02
C VAL A 393 -6.69 16.04 -4.05
N LYS A 394 -7.27 16.08 -2.86
CA LYS A 394 -6.96 17.05 -1.81
C LYS A 394 -5.92 16.57 -0.80
N ASP A 395 -5.43 15.35 -0.95
CA ASP A 395 -4.29 14.87 -0.18
C ASP A 395 -3.00 15.47 -0.75
N GLU A 396 -2.78 16.72 -0.38
CA GLU A 396 -1.75 17.59 -0.89
C GLU A 396 -0.68 17.87 0.16
N TYR A 397 0.52 18.23 -0.30
CA TYR A 397 1.59 18.68 0.59
C TYR A 397 1.13 19.77 1.58
N SER A 398 0.28 20.68 1.16
CA SER A 398 -0.23 21.77 1.98
C SER A 398 -1.11 21.33 3.16
N SER A 399 -1.58 20.08 3.16
CA SER A 399 -2.38 19.48 4.24
C SER A 399 -1.54 18.83 5.33
N LEU A 400 -0.21 18.74 5.15
CA LEU A 400 0.69 18.00 6.02
C LEU A 400 1.32 18.85 7.13
N ASP A 401 1.61 18.21 8.25
CA ASP A 401 2.48 18.72 9.32
C ASP A 401 3.87 18.08 9.22
N VAL A 402 4.79 18.75 8.52
CA VAL A 402 6.17 18.27 8.28
C VAL A 402 6.94 18.10 9.60
N ALA A 403 6.65 18.90 10.61
CA ALA A 403 7.26 18.75 11.93
C ALA A 403 6.80 17.45 12.61
N ASN A 404 5.50 17.10 12.50
CA ASN A 404 4.96 15.83 13.00
C ASN A 404 5.59 14.63 12.27
N ILE A 405 5.69 14.68 10.94
CA ILE A 405 6.36 13.65 10.13
C ILE A 405 7.80 13.47 10.61
N THR A 406 8.55 14.57 10.74
CA THR A 406 9.95 14.54 11.17
C THR A 406 10.10 13.96 12.58
N ALA A 407 9.21 14.33 13.51
CA ALA A 407 9.20 13.79 14.87
C ALA A 407 8.91 12.27 14.87
N THR A 408 7.96 11.82 14.05
CA THR A 408 7.60 10.40 13.90
C THR A 408 8.78 9.59 13.32
N ILE A 409 9.44 10.09 12.27
CA ILE A 409 10.62 9.44 11.68
C ILE A 409 11.74 9.30 12.71
N ARG A 410 12.01 10.37 13.49
CA ARG A 410 13.02 10.34 14.56
C ARG A 410 12.67 9.34 15.66
N ALA A 411 11.39 9.25 16.01
CA ALA A 411 10.92 8.26 16.99
C ALA A 411 11.11 6.83 16.47
N ILE A 412 10.81 6.55 15.19
CA ILE A 412 11.05 5.24 14.58
C ILE A 412 12.56 4.93 14.58
N ALA A 413 13.41 5.87 14.21
CA ALA A 413 14.86 5.72 14.22
C ALA A 413 15.42 5.37 15.59
N LEU A 414 14.94 6.05 16.66
CA LEU A 414 15.38 5.80 18.02
C LEU A 414 14.82 4.48 18.58
N SER A 415 13.55 4.21 18.31
CA SER A 415 12.85 3.04 18.86
C SER A 415 13.28 1.71 18.23
N SER A 416 13.70 1.70 16.97
CA SER A 416 14.13 0.49 16.25
C SER A 416 15.59 0.08 16.56
N ARG A 417 16.37 0.91 17.26
CA ARG A 417 17.82 0.72 17.45
C ARG A 417 18.21 -0.62 18.11
N SER A 418 17.46 -1.12 19.07
CA SER A 418 17.81 -2.37 19.75
C SER A 418 17.55 -3.58 18.85
N ILE A 419 16.49 -3.53 18.04
CA ILE A 419 16.19 -4.54 17.02
C ILE A 419 17.27 -4.54 15.93
N VAL A 420 17.63 -3.36 15.41
CA VAL A 420 18.69 -3.18 14.40
C VAL A 420 20.05 -3.65 14.92
N ALA A 421 20.37 -3.39 16.17
CA ALA A 421 21.60 -3.82 16.83
C ALA A 421 21.59 -5.29 17.28
N GLY A 422 20.54 -6.06 16.99
CA GLY A 422 20.44 -7.48 17.32
C GLY A 422 20.31 -7.77 18.83
N LYS A 423 19.99 -6.77 19.65
CA LYS A 423 19.78 -6.91 21.09
C LYS A 423 18.40 -7.47 21.41
N ASP A 424 17.37 -6.94 20.75
CA ASP A 424 16.00 -7.39 20.87
C ASP A 424 15.53 -8.11 19.59
N THR A 425 14.68 -9.09 19.77
CA THR A 425 14.03 -9.85 18.69
C THR A 425 12.56 -9.96 19.04
N PRO A 426 11.68 -9.22 18.33
CA PRO A 426 10.25 -9.28 18.60
C PRO A 426 9.69 -10.70 18.46
N ALA A 427 8.74 -11.04 19.33
CA ALA A 427 8.07 -12.32 19.30
C ALA A 427 7.33 -12.53 17.97
N ARG A 428 7.39 -13.75 17.44
CA ARG A 428 6.64 -14.13 16.23
C ARG A 428 5.13 -14.05 16.50
N ILE A 429 4.39 -13.68 15.46
CA ILE A 429 2.93 -13.71 15.49
C ILE A 429 2.41 -15.05 14.93
N PRO A 430 1.18 -15.47 15.28
CA PRO A 430 0.57 -16.66 14.68
C PRO A 430 0.46 -16.51 13.16
N LYS A 431 0.89 -17.53 12.42
CA LYS A 431 0.64 -17.61 10.97
C LYS A 431 -0.84 -17.72 10.70
N LEU A 432 -1.32 -17.05 9.66
CA LEU A 432 -2.65 -17.33 9.14
C LEU A 432 -2.58 -18.52 8.18
N GLU A 433 -3.40 -19.54 8.42
CA GLU A 433 -3.59 -20.60 7.45
C GLU A 433 -4.24 -20.03 6.18
N GLU A 434 -3.70 -20.36 5.01
CA GLU A 434 -4.35 -20.06 3.73
C GLU A 434 -5.67 -20.82 3.70
N ARG A 435 -6.78 -20.09 3.62
CA ARG A 435 -8.14 -20.65 3.44
C ARG A 435 -8.46 -20.81 1.97
#